data_2cabb885c53528d5c3f4a0bbe7dbd3ca
#
_entry.id   2cabb885c53528d5c3f4a0bbe7dbd3ca
#
_cell.length_a   1.000
_cell.length_b   1.000
_cell.length_c   1.000
_cell.angle_alpha   90.00
_cell.angle_beta   90.00
_cell.angle_gamma   90.00
#
_symmetry.space_group_name_H-M   'P 1'
#
loop_
_entity.id
_entity.type
_entity.pdbx_description
1 polymer ?
#
loop_
_entity_poly.entity_id
_entity_poly.type
_entity_poly.pdbx_seq_one_letter_code
_entity_poly.pdbx_strand_id
1 'polypeptide(L)'
;MKMAKALNLSPSPSTSTLSLSSSSKYSSLLKTPTTLSFPFSHHSHSLTIKSSAAAATIPTPTTSANQFRVDILSESLPYIQKFRGKTIVVKYGGAAMKQPELKASVVSDLVLLSCVGLRPVLVHGGGPEINHWLKLLNIEPLFHEGLRVTDAKTMEIVSMVLVGKVNKDLVSLINKAGATAVGLSGMDGRLLMAKPTSKSAQLGFVGEVARVDPTILQPLVNNGHIPVIASVAADELGQSYNINADTVAGEVAAALGAEKLILLTDVAGILENKDDPGSLLKEIDIKGVKKLIDEKKVAGGMIPKVNCCVASLSQGVRTASIIDGRVQHSLLHEIMSEEGIGTMITG
;
A
#
# COMPACT_ATOMS: atom_id res chain seq x y z
N MET A 1 -35.42 -56.74 -13.98
CA MET A 1 -36.23 -56.96 -15.21
C MET A 1 -36.66 -55.59 -15.74
N LYS A 2 -36.37 -55.33 -17.04
CA LYS A 2 -36.68 -54.13 -17.87
C LYS A 2 -35.74 -52.94 -17.62
N MET A 3 -34.74 -52.75 -18.39
CA MET A 3 -34.47 -52.42 -19.82
C MET A 3 -34.18 -50.92 -20.00
N ALA A 4 -32.96 -50.75 -20.46
CA ALA A 4 -32.37 -49.53 -20.97
C ALA A 4 -33.07 -48.98 -22.23
N LYS A 5 -33.00 -47.68 -22.45
CA LYS A 5 -32.98 -47.11 -23.80
C LYS A 5 -31.94 -45.96 -23.85
N ALA A 6 -30.87 -46.27 -24.53
CA ALA A 6 -29.91 -45.32 -25.04
C ALA A 6 -30.49 -44.58 -26.26
N LEU A 7 -30.30 -43.28 -26.36
CA LEU A 7 -30.45 -42.51 -27.59
C LEU A 7 -29.12 -41.87 -27.95
N ASN A 8 -28.50 -42.46 -28.96
CA ASN A 8 -27.42 -41.90 -29.76
C ASN A 8 -27.95 -40.75 -30.61
N LEU A 9 -27.27 -39.60 -30.58
CA LEU A 9 -27.33 -38.61 -31.64
C LEU A 9 -25.93 -38.08 -31.89
N SER A 10 -25.43 -38.42 -33.08
CA SER A 10 -24.16 -37.97 -33.69
C SER A 10 -24.28 -36.52 -34.18
N PRO A 11 -23.15 -35.79 -34.22
CA PRO A 11 -23.12 -34.42 -34.74
C PRO A 11 -22.84 -34.38 -36.25
N SER A 12 -23.46 -33.42 -36.92
CA SER A 12 -23.04 -33.01 -38.27
C SER A 12 -22.59 -31.55 -38.26
N PRO A 13 -21.56 -31.19 -39.04
CA PRO A 13 -21.00 -29.84 -39.04
C PRO A 13 -21.64 -28.99 -40.13
N SER A 14 -21.93 -27.74 -39.77
CA SER A 14 -22.21 -26.70 -40.76
C SER A 14 -21.32 -25.49 -40.52
N THR A 15 -20.31 -25.38 -41.37
CA THR A 15 -19.52 -24.17 -41.60
C THR A 15 -20.36 -23.11 -42.32
N SER A 16 -20.53 -21.96 -41.71
CA SER A 16 -20.96 -20.76 -42.40
C SER A 16 -19.93 -19.64 -42.23
N THR A 17 -19.19 -19.41 -43.28
CA THR A 17 -18.30 -18.26 -43.48
C THR A 17 -19.15 -17.01 -43.70
N LEU A 18 -19.00 -16.06 -42.78
CA LEU A 18 -19.51 -14.70 -42.97
C LEU A 18 -18.37 -13.80 -43.42
N SER A 19 -18.43 -13.37 -44.67
CA SER A 19 -17.58 -12.33 -45.25
C SER A 19 -17.97 -10.96 -44.74
N LEU A 20 -17.03 -10.28 -44.07
CA LEU A 20 -17.17 -8.86 -43.73
C LEU A 20 -16.71 -7.98 -44.90
N SER A 21 -17.65 -7.33 -45.52
CA SER A 21 -17.38 -6.25 -46.48
C SER A 21 -17.02 -4.97 -45.74
N SER A 22 -15.83 -4.44 -46.07
CA SER A 22 -15.38 -3.12 -45.67
C SER A 22 -16.20 -2.00 -46.29
N SER A 23 -16.80 -1.14 -45.49
CA SER A 23 -17.18 0.20 -45.95
C SER A 23 -16.48 1.26 -45.10
N SER A 24 -15.53 1.92 -45.73
CA SER A 24 -14.84 3.10 -45.27
C SER A 24 -15.81 4.29 -45.23
N LYS A 25 -15.98 4.94 -44.08
CA LYS A 25 -16.35 6.35 -43.95
C LYS A 25 -16.06 6.81 -42.54
N TYR A 26 -14.87 7.30 -42.27
CA TYR A 26 -14.56 8.34 -41.30
C TYR A 26 -13.11 8.78 -41.53
N SER A 27 -12.94 9.60 -42.56
CA SER A 27 -11.78 10.45 -42.70
C SER A 27 -12.23 11.89 -42.50
N SER A 28 -11.56 12.59 -41.67
CA SER A 28 -11.54 14.03 -41.39
C SER A 28 -11.90 14.38 -39.95
N LEU A 29 -10.86 14.61 -39.17
CA LEU A 29 -10.71 15.68 -38.16
C LEU A 29 -9.43 15.45 -37.34
N LEU A 30 -8.28 15.42 -38.04
CA LEU A 30 -6.98 15.71 -37.40
C LEU A 30 -6.77 17.22 -37.47
N LYS A 31 -7.05 17.91 -36.36
CA LYS A 31 -6.58 19.29 -36.16
C LYS A 31 -5.15 19.24 -35.64
N THR A 32 -4.25 19.83 -36.39
CA THR A 32 -2.85 20.10 -36.07
C THR A 32 -2.69 20.90 -34.76
N PRO A 33 -1.67 20.65 -33.96
CA PRO A 33 -1.40 21.45 -32.75
C PRO A 33 -0.85 22.83 -33.19
N THR A 34 -1.54 23.87 -32.73
CA THR A 34 -1.11 25.27 -32.87
C THR A 34 0.07 25.52 -31.92
N THR A 35 1.24 25.75 -32.47
CA THR A 35 2.42 26.26 -31.75
C THR A 35 2.17 27.69 -31.30
N LEU A 36 2.06 27.91 -30.01
CA LEU A 36 2.08 29.24 -29.40
C LEU A 36 3.53 29.72 -29.29
N SER A 37 3.92 30.62 -30.14
CA SER A 37 5.19 31.38 -30.07
C SER A 37 4.99 32.61 -29.18
N PHE A 38 5.73 32.69 -28.08
CA PHE A 38 5.83 33.92 -27.29
C PHE A 38 6.97 34.80 -27.83
N PRO A 39 6.77 36.10 -27.99
CA PRO A 39 7.83 37.03 -28.43
C PRO A 39 8.71 37.37 -27.24
N PHE A 40 9.99 36.99 -27.31
CA PHE A 40 11.02 37.53 -26.43
C PHE A 40 11.48 38.88 -26.98
N SER A 41 11.22 39.96 -26.25
CA SER A 41 11.83 41.26 -26.51
C SER A 41 13.19 41.35 -25.78
N HIS A 42 14.26 41.42 -26.54
CA HIS A 42 15.58 41.73 -26.02
C HIS A 42 15.66 43.25 -25.74
N HIS A 43 15.76 43.63 -24.48
CA HIS A 43 16.26 44.95 -24.10
C HIS A 43 17.69 44.75 -23.54
N SER A 44 18.66 45.17 -24.37
CA SER A 44 20.06 45.26 -23.96
C SER A 44 20.29 46.59 -23.26
N HIS A 45 20.45 46.57 -21.91
CA HIS A 45 21.03 47.69 -21.17
C HIS A 45 22.47 47.41 -20.89
N SER A 46 23.35 48.16 -21.53
CA SER A 46 24.77 48.25 -21.24
C SER A 46 24.99 48.96 -19.90
N LEU A 47 25.43 48.25 -18.87
CA LEU A 47 25.90 48.83 -17.62
C LEU A 47 27.42 48.76 -17.55
N THR A 48 28.05 49.93 -17.61
CA THR A 48 29.49 50.11 -17.40
C THR A 48 29.79 50.01 -15.91
N ILE A 49 30.44 48.95 -15.44
CA ILE A 49 30.83 48.77 -14.04
C ILE A 49 32.29 49.21 -13.92
N LYS A 50 32.52 50.25 -13.11
CA LYS A 50 33.87 50.69 -12.69
C LYS A 50 34.44 49.68 -11.70
N SER A 51 35.60 49.11 -12.02
CA SER A 51 36.37 48.22 -11.17
C SER A 51 36.88 48.96 -9.94
N SER A 52 36.46 48.53 -8.75
CA SER A 52 37.22 48.79 -7.50
C SER A 52 37.72 47.43 -6.99
N ALA A 53 39.00 47.29 -6.85
CA ALA A 53 39.67 46.09 -6.34
C ALA A 53 39.31 45.91 -4.85
N ALA A 54 38.46 44.95 -4.53
CA ALA A 54 38.26 44.40 -3.19
C ALA A 54 38.66 42.93 -3.21
N ALA A 55 39.34 42.50 -2.17
CA ALA A 55 39.93 41.17 -2.00
C ALA A 55 38.97 40.04 -2.39
N ALA A 56 39.43 39.18 -3.30
CA ALA A 56 38.70 38.02 -3.74
C ALA A 56 38.58 37.01 -2.60
N THR A 57 37.40 36.97 -1.94
CA THR A 57 36.93 35.77 -1.24
C THR A 57 36.64 34.72 -2.31
N ILE A 58 37.39 33.61 -2.26
CA ILE A 58 37.13 32.44 -3.11
C ILE A 58 35.66 32.02 -2.88
N PRO A 59 34.76 32.06 -3.88
CA PRO A 59 33.41 31.58 -3.68
C PRO A 59 33.48 30.08 -3.48
N THR A 60 32.94 29.60 -2.37
CA THR A 60 32.60 28.19 -2.18
C THR A 60 31.81 27.74 -3.41
N PRO A 61 32.16 26.62 -4.06
CA PRO A 61 31.45 26.17 -5.24
C PRO A 61 30.00 25.93 -4.88
N THR A 62 29.09 26.76 -5.36
CA THR A 62 27.65 26.49 -5.34
C THR A 62 27.45 25.28 -6.21
N THR A 63 27.23 24.12 -5.58
CA THR A 63 26.89 22.87 -6.25
C THR A 63 25.73 23.14 -7.21
N SER A 64 25.92 22.91 -8.50
CA SER A 64 24.87 23.13 -9.47
C SER A 64 23.68 22.25 -9.11
N ALA A 65 22.45 22.67 -9.42
CA ALA A 65 21.24 21.85 -9.17
C ALA A 65 21.33 20.45 -9.81
N ASN A 66 22.09 20.33 -10.89
CA ASN A 66 22.34 19.05 -11.54
C ASN A 66 23.29 18.16 -10.72
N GLN A 67 24.36 18.73 -10.17
CA GLN A 67 25.27 17.99 -9.31
C GLN A 67 24.59 17.49 -8.06
N PHE A 68 23.77 18.33 -7.41
CA PHE A 68 22.98 17.94 -6.24
C PHE A 68 22.06 16.73 -6.51
N ARG A 69 21.41 16.67 -7.69
CA ARG A 69 20.59 15.51 -8.08
C ARG A 69 21.44 14.24 -8.25
N VAL A 70 22.62 14.37 -8.84
CA VAL A 70 23.55 13.24 -9.02
C VAL A 70 24.05 12.73 -7.67
N ASP A 71 24.39 13.64 -6.76
CA ASP A 71 24.86 13.29 -5.43
C ASP A 71 23.80 12.53 -4.64
N ILE A 72 22.52 13.00 -4.62
CA ILE A 72 21.40 12.30 -4.01
C ILE A 72 21.21 10.89 -4.59
N LEU A 73 21.24 10.75 -5.91
CA LEU A 73 21.09 9.44 -6.55
C LEU A 73 22.24 8.50 -6.20
N SER A 74 23.47 9.01 -6.14
CA SER A 74 24.65 8.24 -5.79
C SER A 74 24.60 7.78 -4.32
N GLU A 75 24.17 8.67 -3.42
CA GLU A 75 23.98 8.35 -2.00
C GLU A 75 22.85 7.34 -1.77
N SER A 76 21.80 7.38 -2.58
CA SER A 76 20.68 6.44 -2.50
C SER A 76 20.99 5.04 -3.06
N LEU A 77 22.04 4.90 -3.87
CA LEU A 77 22.35 3.65 -4.59
C LEU A 77 22.53 2.42 -3.69
N PRO A 78 23.22 2.47 -2.54
CA PRO A 78 23.38 1.31 -1.65
C PRO A 78 22.04 0.77 -1.15
N TYR A 79 21.10 1.65 -0.82
CA TYR A 79 19.76 1.27 -0.37
C TYR A 79 18.93 0.63 -1.48
N ILE A 80 19.00 1.20 -2.69
CA ILE A 80 18.35 0.61 -3.88
C ILE A 80 18.91 -0.78 -4.14
N GLN A 81 20.21 -0.98 -4.09
CA GLN A 81 20.85 -2.28 -4.28
C GLN A 81 20.45 -3.29 -3.20
N LYS A 82 20.37 -2.87 -1.93
CA LYS A 82 19.97 -3.70 -0.79
C LYS A 82 18.56 -4.27 -0.97
N PHE A 83 17.63 -3.47 -1.49
CA PHE A 83 16.21 -3.84 -1.58
C PHE A 83 15.75 -4.23 -3.00
N ARG A 84 16.58 -4.09 -4.02
CA ARG A 84 16.24 -4.44 -5.40
C ARG A 84 15.82 -5.91 -5.50
N GLY A 85 14.67 -6.17 -6.13
CA GLY A 85 14.10 -7.51 -6.28
C GLY A 85 13.47 -8.06 -5.00
N LYS A 86 13.51 -7.33 -3.88
CA LYS A 86 12.91 -7.73 -2.61
C LYS A 86 11.45 -7.29 -2.54
N THR A 87 10.62 -8.16 -1.95
CA THR A 87 9.22 -7.84 -1.68
C THR A 87 9.13 -7.08 -0.36
N ILE A 88 8.40 -5.97 -0.39
CA ILE A 88 8.03 -5.22 0.80
C ILE A 88 6.51 -5.16 0.89
N VAL A 89 5.96 -5.43 2.08
CA VAL A 89 4.51 -5.31 2.31
C VAL A 89 4.25 -4.07 3.15
N VAL A 90 3.40 -3.20 2.63
CA VAL A 90 3.05 -1.94 3.27
C VAL A 90 1.59 -2.00 3.71
N LYS A 91 1.34 -1.86 4.99
CA LYS A 91 -0.02 -1.64 5.50
C LYS A 91 -0.33 -0.15 5.49
N TYR A 92 -1.42 0.22 4.84
CA TYR A 92 -1.89 1.59 4.72
C TYR A 92 -3.26 1.78 5.37
N GLY A 93 -3.39 2.80 6.23
CA GLY A 93 -4.64 3.04 6.94
C GLY A 93 -4.58 4.28 7.84
N GLY A 94 -5.64 4.49 8.62
CA GLY A 94 -5.70 5.55 9.63
C GLY A 94 -5.76 6.97 9.06
N ALA A 95 -5.10 7.90 9.72
CA ALA A 95 -5.14 9.33 9.40
C ALA A 95 -4.52 9.65 8.02
N ALA A 96 -3.50 8.89 7.59
CA ALA A 96 -2.84 9.07 6.30
C ALA A 96 -3.81 8.90 5.10
N MET A 97 -4.89 8.14 5.27
CA MET A 97 -5.91 7.97 4.22
C MET A 97 -6.84 9.18 4.05
N LYS A 98 -6.94 10.04 5.06
CA LYS A 98 -7.91 11.14 5.08
C LYS A 98 -7.41 12.39 4.33
N GLN A 99 -6.10 12.58 4.27
CA GLN A 99 -5.47 13.77 3.68
C GLN A 99 -5.02 13.45 2.26
N PRO A 100 -5.54 14.17 1.24
CA PRO A 100 -5.18 13.93 -0.16
C PRO A 100 -3.67 14.03 -0.43
N GLU A 101 -2.98 14.96 0.24
CA GLU A 101 -1.55 15.19 0.09
C GLU A 101 -0.72 14.01 0.60
N LEU A 102 -1.09 13.45 1.76
CA LEU A 102 -0.43 12.26 2.31
C LEU A 102 -0.71 11.00 1.47
N LYS A 103 -1.95 10.88 0.95
CA LYS A 103 -2.30 9.80 0.02
C LYS A 103 -1.45 9.89 -1.25
N ALA A 104 -1.32 11.08 -1.84
CA ALA A 104 -0.50 11.30 -3.02
C ALA A 104 0.99 10.99 -2.74
N SER A 105 1.49 11.36 -1.56
CA SER A 105 2.86 11.07 -1.13
C SER A 105 3.12 9.56 -1.06
N VAL A 106 2.26 8.80 -0.37
CA VAL A 106 2.39 7.32 -0.28
C VAL A 106 2.32 6.66 -1.66
N VAL A 107 1.41 7.13 -2.53
CA VAL A 107 1.32 6.63 -3.92
C VAL A 107 2.60 6.90 -4.69
N SER A 108 3.15 8.12 -4.59
CA SER A 108 4.43 8.49 -5.24
C SER A 108 5.58 7.62 -4.74
N ASP A 109 5.65 7.36 -3.43
CA ASP A 109 6.68 6.51 -2.84
C ASP A 109 6.60 5.07 -3.36
N LEU A 110 5.40 4.48 -3.40
CA LEU A 110 5.19 3.13 -3.94
C LEU A 110 5.61 3.02 -5.41
N VAL A 111 5.27 4.03 -6.22
CA VAL A 111 5.64 4.08 -7.63
C VAL A 111 7.16 4.19 -7.78
N LEU A 112 7.81 5.06 -7.02
CA LEU A 112 9.26 5.21 -7.05
C LEU A 112 9.97 3.93 -6.63
N LEU A 113 9.56 3.31 -5.51
CA LEU A 113 10.12 2.04 -5.04
C LEU A 113 9.97 0.94 -6.10
N SER A 114 8.82 0.87 -6.78
CA SER A 114 8.62 -0.06 -7.90
C SER A 114 9.53 0.25 -9.09
N CYS A 115 9.69 1.51 -9.47
CA CYS A 115 10.58 1.94 -10.56
C CYS A 115 12.05 1.58 -10.33
N VAL A 116 12.53 1.65 -9.08
CA VAL A 116 13.92 1.28 -8.75
C VAL A 116 14.10 -0.23 -8.51
N GLY A 117 13.04 -1.01 -8.74
CA GLY A 117 13.10 -2.48 -8.77
C GLY A 117 12.76 -3.19 -7.46
N LEU A 118 12.20 -2.50 -6.46
CA LEU A 118 11.54 -3.14 -5.33
C LEU A 118 10.18 -3.70 -5.78
N ARG A 119 9.62 -4.58 -4.95
CA ARG A 119 8.34 -5.25 -5.21
C ARG A 119 7.33 -4.89 -4.11
N PRO A 120 6.72 -3.70 -4.17
CA PRO A 120 5.76 -3.29 -3.14
C PRO A 120 4.43 -4.04 -3.29
N VAL A 121 3.86 -4.43 -2.14
CA VAL A 121 2.50 -4.95 -1.99
C VAL A 121 1.80 -4.06 -0.98
N LEU A 122 0.65 -3.51 -1.35
CA LEU A 122 -0.11 -2.60 -0.49
C LEU A 122 -1.31 -3.32 0.12
N VAL A 123 -1.39 -3.39 1.44
CA VAL A 123 -2.56 -3.86 2.17
C VAL A 123 -3.25 -2.68 2.84
N HIS A 124 -4.55 -2.52 2.65
CA HIS A 124 -5.24 -1.38 3.19
C HIS A 124 -6.47 -1.75 4.02
N GLY A 125 -6.73 -0.91 5.01
CA GLY A 125 -8.03 -0.81 5.67
C GLY A 125 -8.87 0.32 5.08
N GLY A 126 -9.78 0.88 5.87
CA GLY A 126 -10.63 2.00 5.43
C GLY A 126 -11.62 2.44 6.50
N GLY A 127 -11.25 2.29 7.77
CA GLY A 127 -12.13 2.64 8.90
C GLY A 127 -12.81 4.00 8.79
N PRO A 128 -12.09 5.08 8.45
CA PRO A 128 -12.69 6.40 8.25
C PRO A 128 -13.75 6.45 7.15
N GLU A 129 -13.51 5.80 6.02
CA GLU A 129 -14.44 5.76 4.89
C GLU A 129 -15.66 4.90 5.23
N ILE A 130 -15.47 3.77 5.91
CA ILE A 130 -16.56 2.94 6.42
C ILE A 130 -17.44 3.76 7.38
N ASN A 131 -16.85 4.51 8.32
CA ASN A 131 -17.60 5.37 9.24
C ASN A 131 -18.41 6.43 8.50
N HIS A 132 -17.84 7.02 7.45
CA HIS A 132 -18.53 8.01 6.63
C HIS A 132 -19.79 7.39 5.98
N TRP A 133 -19.66 6.23 5.33
CA TRP A 133 -20.77 5.56 4.67
C TRP A 133 -21.82 5.02 5.64
N LEU A 134 -21.42 4.47 6.80
CA LEU A 134 -22.37 4.06 7.84
C LEU A 134 -23.22 5.25 8.30
N LYS A 135 -22.60 6.41 8.55
CA LYS A 135 -23.31 7.63 8.95
C LYS A 135 -24.28 8.13 7.87
N LEU A 136 -23.89 8.09 6.59
CA LEU A 136 -24.79 8.44 5.48
C LEU A 136 -26.02 7.54 5.42
N LEU A 137 -25.91 6.29 5.88
CA LEU A 137 -26.98 5.30 5.93
C LEU A 137 -27.71 5.27 7.28
N ASN A 138 -27.42 6.24 8.18
CA ASN A 138 -27.96 6.33 9.54
C ASN A 138 -27.70 5.07 10.38
N ILE A 139 -26.50 4.46 10.22
CA ILE A 139 -26.03 3.34 11.02
C ILE A 139 -24.92 3.86 11.92
N GLU A 140 -25.07 3.71 13.26
CA GLU A 140 -24.07 4.12 14.22
C GLU A 140 -22.89 3.12 14.23
N PRO A 141 -21.64 3.57 13.98
CA PRO A 141 -20.47 2.71 14.07
C PRO A 141 -20.20 2.30 15.52
N LEU A 142 -20.26 1.01 15.81
CA LEU A 142 -19.96 0.46 17.13
C LEU A 142 -18.59 -0.19 17.14
N PHE A 143 -17.88 -0.09 18.28
CA PHE A 143 -16.58 -0.69 18.50
C PHE A 143 -16.53 -1.42 19.84
N HIS A 144 -15.86 -2.56 19.86
CA HIS A 144 -15.55 -3.33 21.06
C HIS A 144 -14.05 -3.64 21.06
N GLU A 145 -13.34 -3.22 22.09
CA GLU A 145 -11.87 -3.37 22.21
C GLU A 145 -11.09 -2.88 20.98
N GLY A 146 -11.54 -1.79 20.36
CA GLY A 146 -10.90 -1.23 19.17
C GLY A 146 -11.24 -1.93 17.84
N LEU A 147 -11.98 -3.02 17.87
CA LEU A 147 -12.51 -3.72 16.70
C LEU A 147 -13.93 -3.28 16.39
N ARG A 148 -14.26 -3.12 15.10
CA ARG A 148 -15.61 -2.73 14.67
C ARG A 148 -16.57 -3.89 14.88
N VAL A 149 -17.64 -3.66 15.65
CA VAL A 149 -18.78 -4.58 15.66
C VAL A 149 -19.39 -4.57 14.26
N THR A 150 -19.49 -5.75 13.66
CA THR A 150 -19.80 -5.90 12.23
C THR A 150 -20.96 -6.89 12.11
N ASP A 151 -22.21 -6.41 12.17
CA ASP A 151 -23.39 -7.21 11.84
C ASP A 151 -23.50 -7.44 10.31
N ALA A 152 -24.48 -8.19 9.86
CA ALA A 152 -24.64 -8.53 8.45
C ALA A 152 -24.76 -7.29 7.55
N LYS A 153 -25.53 -6.28 7.96
CA LYS A 153 -25.71 -5.04 7.22
C LYS A 153 -24.41 -4.22 7.18
N THR A 154 -23.73 -4.14 8.30
CA THR A 154 -22.42 -3.48 8.38
C THR A 154 -21.38 -4.21 7.53
N MET A 155 -21.41 -5.56 7.48
CA MET A 155 -20.46 -6.33 6.67
C MET A 155 -20.63 -6.07 5.16
N GLU A 156 -21.87 -5.95 4.70
CA GLU A 156 -22.17 -5.60 3.32
C GLU A 156 -21.56 -4.22 2.96
N ILE A 157 -21.77 -3.21 3.83
CA ILE A 157 -21.19 -1.87 3.65
C ILE A 157 -19.67 -1.90 3.70
N VAL A 158 -19.08 -2.64 4.66
CA VAL A 158 -17.63 -2.82 4.75
C VAL A 158 -17.06 -3.39 3.44
N SER A 159 -17.70 -4.41 2.89
CA SER A 159 -17.28 -5.03 1.62
C SER A 159 -17.36 -4.03 0.46
N MET A 160 -18.48 -3.33 0.28
CA MET A 160 -18.65 -2.33 -0.78
C MET A 160 -17.61 -1.21 -0.67
N VAL A 161 -17.39 -0.70 0.54
CA VAL A 161 -16.48 0.44 0.77
C VAL A 161 -15.03 0.03 0.59
N LEU A 162 -14.61 -1.08 1.19
CA LEU A 162 -13.20 -1.49 1.10
C LEU A 162 -12.85 -1.95 -0.30
N VAL A 163 -13.64 -2.83 -0.91
CA VAL A 163 -13.32 -3.44 -2.21
C VAL A 163 -13.64 -2.50 -3.37
N GLY A 164 -14.81 -1.85 -3.32
CA GLY A 164 -15.26 -0.98 -4.43
C GLY A 164 -14.69 0.42 -4.36
N LYS A 165 -14.76 1.09 -3.21
CA LYS A 165 -14.40 2.51 -3.08
C LYS A 165 -12.91 2.70 -2.79
N VAL A 166 -12.42 2.20 -1.64
CA VAL A 166 -11.04 2.48 -1.18
C VAL A 166 -10.01 1.79 -2.07
N ASN A 167 -10.20 0.51 -2.36
CA ASN A 167 -9.29 -0.26 -3.19
C ASN A 167 -9.14 0.34 -4.59
N LYS A 168 -10.26 0.63 -5.28
CA LYS A 168 -10.22 1.13 -6.64
C LYS A 168 -9.73 2.59 -6.73
N ASP A 169 -9.94 3.40 -5.69
CA ASP A 169 -9.33 4.73 -5.60
C ASP A 169 -7.79 4.63 -5.55
N LEU A 170 -7.25 3.78 -4.69
CA LEU A 170 -5.79 3.55 -4.59
C LEU A 170 -5.21 3.00 -5.91
N VAL A 171 -5.85 1.99 -6.50
CA VAL A 171 -5.44 1.44 -7.81
C VAL A 171 -5.41 2.52 -8.89
N SER A 172 -6.46 3.33 -8.98
CA SER A 172 -6.55 4.41 -9.93
C SER A 172 -5.43 5.45 -9.76
N LEU A 173 -5.13 5.82 -8.51
CA LEU A 173 -4.06 6.78 -8.19
C LEU A 173 -2.68 6.23 -8.56
N ILE A 174 -2.38 4.98 -8.22
CA ILE A 174 -1.10 4.32 -8.54
C ILE A 174 -0.93 4.21 -10.08
N ASN A 175 -1.98 3.79 -10.79
CA ASN A 175 -1.95 3.71 -12.25
C ASN A 175 -1.76 5.08 -12.90
N LYS A 176 -2.45 6.11 -12.40
CA LYS A 176 -2.28 7.50 -12.85
C LYS A 176 -0.85 8.01 -12.61
N ALA A 177 -0.20 7.57 -11.54
CA ALA A 177 1.17 7.94 -11.20
C ALA A 177 2.23 7.17 -12.00
N GLY A 178 1.85 6.22 -12.88
CA GLY A 178 2.74 5.58 -13.85
C GLY A 178 3.20 4.16 -13.50
N ALA A 179 2.75 3.56 -12.40
CA ALA A 179 2.94 2.14 -12.14
C ALA A 179 1.69 1.34 -12.57
N THR A 180 1.78 0.00 -12.54
CA THR A 180 0.63 -0.88 -12.80
C THR A 180 0.18 -1.51 -11.50
N ALA A 181 -1.00 -1.13 -11.02
CA ALA A 181 -1.60 -1.69 -9.81
C ALA A 181 -2.76 -2.64 -10.13
N VAL A 182 -2.88 -3.70 -9.34
CA VAL A 182 -3.98 -4.67 -9.41
C VAL A 182 -4.70 -4.70 -8.07
N GLY A 183 -5.99 -4.32 -8.08
CA GLY A 183 -6.82 -4.31 -6.87
C GLY A 183 -7.44 -5.67 -6.62
N LEU A 184 -7.23 -6.17 -5.40
CA LEU A 184 -7.71 -7.46 -4.90
C LEU A 184 -8.35 -7.28 -3.51
N SER A 185 -9.16 -8.24 -3.14
CA SER A 185 -9.56 -8.52 -1.76
C SER A 185 -9.07 -9.91 -1.36
N GLY A 186 -9.21 -10.29 -0.12
CA GLY A 186 -8.88 -11.64 0.31
C GLY A 186 -9.73 -12.73 -0.36
N MET A 187 -10.90 -12.37 -0.88
CA MET A 187 -11.81 -13.31 -1.59
C MET A 187 -11.32 -13.66 -3.00
N ASP A 188 -10.55 -12.76 -3.64
CA ASP A 188 -10.09 -12.95 -5.02
C ASP A 188 -9.06 -14.07 -5.09
N GLY A 189 -9.30 -15.06 -5.93
CA GLY A 189 -8.42 -16.22 -6.08
C GLY A 189 -8.20 -17.02 -4.78
N ARG A 190 -9.08 -16.88 -3.78
CA ARG A 190 -8.92 -17.47 -2.44
C ARG A 190 -7.62 -17.04 -1.75
N LEU A 191 -7.21 -15.80 -2.02
CA LEU A 191 -5.97 -15.21 -1.48
C LEU A 191 -5.90 -15.31 0.04
N LEU A 192 -7.00 -14.97 0.73
CA LEU A 192 -7.11 -15.08 2.19
C LEU A 192 -8.32 -15.96 2.53
N MET A 193 -8.08 -17.00 3.29
CA MET A 193 -9.14 -17.79 3.92
C MET A 193 -9.37 -17.23 5.33
N ALA A 194 -10.60 -16.86 5.62
CA ALA A 194 -11.01 -16.36 6.93
C ALA A 194 -11.56 -17.47 7.83
N LYS A 195 -11.54 -17.22 9.12
CA LYS A 195 -12.33 -17.91 10.15
C LYS A 195 -12.93 -16.88 11.10
N PRO A 196 -14.09 -17.13 11.71
CA PRO A 196 -14.65 -16.23 12.71
C PRO A 196 -13.68 -16.07 13.88
N THR A 197 -13.60 -14.84 14.43
CA THR A 197 -12.84 -14.60 15.66
C THR A 197 -13.47 -15.34 16.85
N SER A 198 -12.69 -15.66 17.87
CA SER A 198 -13.17 -16.24 19.13
C SER A 198 -14.22 -15.36 19.84
N LYS A 199 -14.25 -14.05 19.53
CA LYS A 199 -15.20 -13.05 20.03
C LYS A 199 -16.39 -12.81 19.08
N SER A 200 -16.68 -13.72 18.17
CA SER A 200 -17.74 -13.56 17.15
C SER A 200 -19.12 -13.26 17.72
N ALA A 201 -19.46 -13.79 18.89
CA ALA A 201 -20.72 -13.50 19.58
C ALA A 201 -20.91 -11.99 19.90
N GLN A 202 -19.82 -11.23 20.08
CA GLN A 202 -19.82 -9.80 20.41
C GLN A 202 -19.52 -8.92 19.21
N LEU A 203 -18.74 -9.45 18.25
CA LEU A 203 -18.21 -8.70 17.12
C LEU A 203 -18.94 -8.98 15.80
N GLY A 204 -19.73 -10.03 15.72
CA GLY A 204 -20.41 -10.45 14.49
C GLY A 204 -19.42 -10.98 13.44
N PHE A 205 -19.51 -10.46 12.22
CA PHE A 205 -18.69 -10.87 11.07
C PHE A 205 -17.27 -10.25 11.08
N VAL A 206 -16.61 -10.30 12.21
CA VAL A 206 -15.18 -10.04 12.34
C VAL A 206 -14.43 -11.37 12.27
N GLY A 207 -13.41 -11.41 11.42
CA GLY A 207 -12.64 -12.62 11.18
C GLY A 207 -11.17 -12.48 11.51
N GLU A 208 -10.53 -13.64 11.58
CA GLU A 208 -9.08 -13.83 11.61
C GLU A 208 -8.63 -14.50 10.32
N VAL A 209 -7.37 -14.28 9.93
CA VAL A 209 -6.79 -15.00 8.80
C VAL A 209 -6.51 -16.44 9.22
N ALA A 210 -7.11 -17.40 8.53
CA ALA A 210 -6.86 -18.83 8.73
C ALA A 210 -5.71 -19.32 7.85
N ARG A 211 -5.62 -18.81 6.62
CA ARG A 211 -4.58 -19.16 5.64
C ARG A 211 -4.43 -18.07 4.59
N VAL A 212 -3.22 -17.90 4.08
CA VAL A 212 -2.92 -17.08 2.90
C VAL A 212 -2.44 -18.00 1.77
N ASP A 213 -2.96 -17.80 0.58
CA ASP A 213 -2.49 -18.46 -0.65
C ASP A 213 -1.83 -17.41 -1.55
N PRO A 214 -0.49 -17.33 -1.60
CA PRO A 214 0.20 -16.29 -2.37
C PRO A 214 0.24 -16.56 -3.88
N THR A 215 -0.35 -17.65 -4.36
CA THR A 215 -0.25 -18.10 -5.77
C THR A 215 -0.67 -17.02 -6.75
N ILE A 216 -1.71 -16.24 -6.45
CA ILE A 216 -2.14 -15.12 -7.30
C ILE A 216 -1.22 -13.90 -7.20
N LEU A 217 -0.53 -13.69 -6.05
CA LEU A 217 0.32 -12.53 -5.83
C LEU A 217 1.68 -12.66 -6.48
N GLN A 218 2.29 -13.85 -6.45
CA GLN A 218 3.65 -14.07 -6.94
C GLN A 218 3.85 -13.65 -8.42
N PRO A 219 2.97 -14.03 -9.37
CA PRO A 219 3.09 -13.57 -10.76
C PRO A 219 2.94 -12.04 -10.88
N LEU A 220 2.03 -11.43 -10.14
CA LEU A 220 1.84 -9.98 -10.18
C LEU A 220 3.10 -9.25 -9.74
N VAL A 221 3.64 -9.64 -8.59
CA VAL A 221 4.85 -9.05 -8.01
C VAL A 221 6.07 -9.28 -8.91
N ASN A 222 6.22 -10.48 -9.47
CA ASN A 222 7.33 -10.83 -10.36
C ASN A 222 7.29 -10.05 -11.68
N ASN A 223 6.11 -9.69 -12.16
CA ASN A 223 5.92 -8.87 -13.38
C ASN A 223 5.93 -7.35 -13.09
N GLY A 224 6.32 -6.92 -11.88
CA GLY A 224 6.41 -5.51 -11.52
C GLY A 224 5.06 -4.83 -11.29
N HIS A 225 3.98 -5.60 -11.11
CA HIS A 225 2.68 -5.03 -10.73
C HIS A 225 2.62 -4.83 -9.21
N ILE A 226 1.87 -3.83 -8.78
CA ILE A 226 1.63 -3.52 -7.37
C ILE A 226 0.27 -4.09 -6.96
N PRO A 227 0.21 -5.23 -6.23
CA PRO A 227 -1.04 -5.70 -5.66
C PRO A 227 -1.53 -4.74 -4.57
N VAL A 228 -2.83 -4.40 -4.61
CA VAL A 228 -3.52 -3.56 -3.62
C VAL A 228 -4.63 -4.39 -3.00
N ILE A 229 -4.47 -4.79 -1.74
CA ILE A 229 -5.29 -5.81 -1.09
C ILE A 229 -6.18 -5.17 -0.02
N ALA A 230 -7.50 -5.32 -0.18
CA ALA A 230 -8.48 -4.92 0.83
C ALA A 230 -8.60 -6.00 1.92
N SER A 231 -8.73 -5.58 3.19
CA SER A 231 -8.78 -6.46 4.36
C SER A 231 -10.17 -7.10 4.58
N VAL A 232 -10.71 -7.70 3.53
CA VAL A 232 -11.95 -8.49 3.53
C VAL A 232 -11.63 -9.86 2.96
N ALA A 233 -12.07 -10.92 3.63
CA ALA A 233 -11.89 -12.29 3.16
C ALA A 233 -13.13 -13.14 3.44
N ALA A 234 -13.18 -14.33 2.88
CA ALA A 234 -14.28 -15.27 3.11
C ALA A 234 -13.79 -16.58 3.74
N ASP A 235 -14.68 -17.27 4.44
CA ASP A 235 -14.45 -18.65 4.88
C ASP A 235 -14.73 -19.66 3.75
N GLU A 236 -14.62 -20.95 4.06
CA GLU A 236 -14.85 -22.05 3.11
C GLU A 236 -16.29 -22.10 2.60
N LEU A 237 -17.24 -21.56 3.35
CA LEU A 237 -18.66 -21.50 3.00
C LEU A 237 -19.02 -20.25 2.19
N GLY A 238 -18.04 -19.35 1.97
CA GLY A 238 -18.24 -18.10 1.26
C GLY A 238 -18.76 -16.95 2.13
N GLN A 239 -18.84 -17.12 3.46
CA GLN A 239 -19.21 -16.06 4.37
C GLN A 239 -18.07 -15.04 4.46
N SER A 240 -18.37 -13.77 4.18
CA SER A 240 -17.40 -12.69 4.24
C SER A 240 -17.17 -12.18 5.66
N TYR A 241 -15.93 -11.78 5.95
CA TYR A 241 -15.49 -11.23 7.23
C TYR A 241 -14.68 -9.96 7.05
N ASN A 242 -14.89 -9.02 7.96
CA ASN A 242 -14.05 -7.85 8.16
C ASN A 242 -12.82 -8.23 9.00
N ILE A 243 -11.63 -8.07 8.44
CA ILE A 243 -10.38 -8.48 9.10
C ILE A 243 -9.52 -7.26 9.39
N ASN A 244 -8.78 -7.30 10.49
CA ASN A 244 -7.82 -6.26 10.82
C ASN A 244 -6.73 -6.17 9.73
N ALA A 245 -6.54 -4.99 9.16
CA ALA A 245 -5.62 -4.79 8.05
C ALA A 245 -4.13 -4.96 8.46
N ASP A 246 -3.78 -4.71 9.72
CA ASP A 246 -2.41 -4.97 10.22
C ASP A 246 -2.15 -6.48 10.19
N THR A 247 -3.11 -7.29 10.68
CA THR A 247 -3.03 -8.76 10.64
C THR A 247 -2.93 -9.27 9.20
N VAL A 248 -3.80 -8.78 8.29
CA VAL A 248 -3.73 -9.18 6.87
C VAL A 248 -2.36 -8.87 6.28
N ALA A 249 -1.81 -7.68 6.56
CA ALA A 249 -0.49 -7.29 6.04
C ALA A 249 0.63 -8.19 6.56
N GLY A 250 0.58 -8.55 7.85
CA GLY A 250 1.55 -9.45 8.46
C GLY A 250 1.52 -10.86 7.85
N GLU A 251 0.33 -11.43 7.70
CA GLU A 251 0.14 -12.76 7.12
C GLU A 251 0.51 -12.80 5.63
N VAL A 252 0.17 -11.76 4.86
CA VAL A 252 0.59 -11.62 3.46
C VAL A 252 2.11 -11.46 3.36
N ALA A 253 2.74 -10.71 4.26
CA ALA A 253 4.19 -10.55 4.29
C ALA A 253 4.90 -11.88 4.56
N ALA A 254 4.40 -12.65 5.52
CA ALA A 254 4.91 -13.98 5.83
C ALA A 254 4.76 -14.94 4.64
N ALA A 255 3.57 -15.01 4.03
CA ALA A 255 3.30 -15.89 2.88
C ALA A 255 4.13 -15.57 1.64
N LEU A 256 4.52 -14.31 1.46
CA LEU A 256 5.39 -13.86 0.36
C LEU A 256 6.88 -13.94 0.68
N GLY A 257 7.27 -14.30 1.91
CA GLY A 257 8.67 -14.23 2.36
C GLY A 257 9.23 -12.82 2.22
N ALA A 258 8.46 -11.81 2.66
CA ALA A 258 8.83 -10.42 2.45
C ALA A 258 10.11 -10.05 3.22
N GLU A 259 10.94 -9.21 2.60
CA GLU A 259 12.13 -8.64 3.24
C GLU A 259 11.73 -7.69 4.39
N LYS A 260 10.62 -6.95 4.18
CA LYS A 260 10.18 -5.96 5.17
C LYS A 260 8.65 -5.83 5.18
N LEU A 261 8.10 -5.79 6.41
CA LEU A 261 6.74 -5.35 6.68
C LEU A 261 6.79 -3.90 7.20
N ILE A 262 5.99 -3.00 6.63
CA ILE A 262 5.90 -1.61 7.08
C ILE A 262 4.45 -1.30 7.47
N LEU A 263 4.23 -0.93 8.73
CA LEU A 263 2.94 -0.46 9.22
C LEU A 263 2.92 1.07 9.24
N LEU A 264 2.25 1.69 8.28
CA LEU A 264 1.95 3.13 8.30
C LEU A 264 0.85 3.40 9.32
N THR A 265 1.16 4.23 10.31
CA THR A 265 0.29 4.55 11.44
C THR A 265 0.12 6.04 11.63
N ASP A 266 -0.53 6.44 12.70
CA ASP A 266 -0.69 7.82 13.17
C ASP A 266 0.20 8.15 14.39
N VAL A 267 1.23 7.34 14.62
CA VAL A 267 2.24 7.55 15.67
C VAL A 267 3.65 7.39 15.10
N ALA A 268 4.63 8.03 15.71
CA ALA A 268 6.01 8.03 15.24
C ALA A 268 6.65 6.63 15.24
N GLY A 269 6.23 5.76 16.14
CA GLY A 269 6.77 4.43 16.36
C GLY A 269 6.55 4.01 17.81
N ILE A 270 7.42 3.19 18.35
CA ILE A 270 7.41 2.75 19.76
C ILE A 270 8.23 3.76 20.57
N LEU A 271 7.61 4.37 21.58
CA LEU A 271 8.30 5.24 22.51
C LEU A 271 8.70 4.44 23.76
N GLU A 272 9.90 4.68 24.29
CA GLU A 272 10.31 4.12 25.57
C GLU A 272 9.48 4.72 26.72
N ASN A 273 9.16 6.01 26.61
CA ASN A 273 8.23 6.74 27.47
C ASN A 273 7.15 7.38 26.60
N LYS A 274 5.89 6.94 26.76
CA LYS A 274 4.73 7.43 25.98
C LYS A 274 4.50 8.93 26.07
N ASP A 275 4.97 9.57 27.16
CA ASP A 275 4.79 11.00 27.42
C ASP A 275 5.98 11.84 26.90
N ASP A 276 7.02 11.21 26.36
CA ASP A 276 8.20 11.85 25.79
C ASP A 276 8.37 11.48 24.30
N PRO A 277 7.98 12.37 23.37
CA PRO A 277 8.18 12.15 21.93
C PRO A 277 9.64 11.94 21.51
N GLY A 278 10.61 12.43 22.31
CA GLY A 278 12.04 12.25 22.06
C GLY A 278 12.56 10.84 22.39
N SER A 279 11.74 10.00 23.06
CA SER A 279 12.10 8.65 23.46
C SER A 279 11.80 7.58 22.40
N LEU A 280 11.75 7.97 21.10
CA LEU A 280 11.50 7.03 20.01
C LEU A 280 12.61 5.98 19.92
N LEU A 281 12.24 4.71 20.04
CA LEU A 281 13.13 3.59 19.83
C LEU A 281 13.31 3.35 18.34
N LYS A 282 14.54 3.53 17.85
CA LYS A 282 14.85 3.31 16.44
C LYS A 282 14.86 1.84 16.06
N GLU A 283 15.39 1.01 16.91
CA GLU A 283 15.43 -0.44 16.73
C GLU A 283 15.16 -1.15 18.06
N ILE A 284 14.46 -2.29 17.99
CA ILE A 284 14.16 -3.13 19.13
C ILE A 284 13.99 -4.59 18.66
N ASP A 285 14.47 -5.56 19.44
CA ASP A 285 14.24 -6.97 19.17
C ASP A 285 12.91 -7.48 19.79
N ILE A 286 12.49 -8.68 19.39
CA ILE A 286 11.25 -9.32 19.91
C ILE A 286 11.26 -9.41 21.43
N LYS A 287 12.42 -9.64 22.06
CA LYS A 287 12.51 -9.75 23.53
C LYS A 287 12.28 -8.40 24.19
N GLY A 288 12.89 -7.35 23.66
CA GLY A 288 12.66 -5.97 24.10
C GLY A 288 11.21 -5.55 23.98
N VAL A 289 10.57 -5.90 22.86
CA VAL A 289 9.13 -5.64 22.66
C VAL A 289 8.29 -6.32 23.75
N LYS A 290 8.51 -7.60 24.03
CA LYS A 290 7.79 -8.34 25.08
C LYS A 290 7.97 -7.67 26.43
N LYS A 291 9.20 -7.28 26.77
CA LYS A 291 9.51 -6.55 27.99
C LYS A 291 8.71 -5.24 28.12
N LEU A 292 8.64 -4.45 27.02
CA LEU A 292 7.86 -3.20 27.04
C LEU A 292 6.35 -3.42 27.21
N ILE A 293 5.81 -4.53 26.70
CA ILE A 293 4.41 -4.93 26.92
C ILE A 293 4.18 -5.30 28.39
N ASP A 294 5.06 -6.13 28.96
CA ASP A 294 4.97 -6.56 30.36
C ASP A 294 5.10 -5.38 31.34
N GLU A 295 5.96 -4.41 31.02
CA GLU A 295 6.13 -3.15 31.76
C GLU A 295 4.99 -2.14 31.50
N LYS A 296 3.99 -2.47 30.68
CA LYS A 296 2.87 -1.61 30.28
C LYS A 296 3.28 -0.28 29.61
N LYS A 297 4.50 -0.21 29.08
CA LYS A 297 4.97 0.93 28.28
C LYS A 297 4.34 0.94 26.89
N VAL A 298 4.07 -0.23 26.33
CA VAL A 298 3.27 -0.43 25.11
C VAL A 298 1.85 -0.80 25.52
N ALA A 299 0.87 0.01 25.11
CA ALA A 299 -0.53 -0.15 25.52
C ALA A 299 -1.52 0.20 24.39
N GLY A 300 -2.80 -0.13 24.60
CA GLY A 300 -3.91 0.26 23.72
C GLY A 300 -3.74 -0.20 22.27
N GLY A 301 -3.95 0.70 21.32
CA GLY A 301 -3.90 0.42 19.87
C GLY A 301 -2.51 0.05 19.33
N MET A 302 -1.44 0.22 20.11
CA MET A 302 -0.09 -0.20 19.72
C MET A 302 0.09 -1.72 19.88
N ILE A 303 -0.53 -2.35 20.89
CA ILE A 303 -0.41 -3.79 21.15
C ILE A 303 -0.73 -4.65 19.92
N PRO A 304 -1.86 -4.48 19.22
CA PRO A 304 -2.15 -5.26 18.00
C PRO A 304 -1.10 -5.09 16.90
N LYS A 305 -0.55 -3.89 16.74
CA LYS A 305 0.49 -3.59 15.74
C LYS A 305 1.79 -4.32 16.04
N VAL A 306 2.24 -4.20 17.26
CA VAL A 306 3.46 -4.86 17.73
C VAL A 306 3.32 -6.38 17.67
N ASN A 307 2.17 -6.93 18.10
CA ASN A 307 1.90 -8.37 17.99
C ASN A 307 1.90 -8.85 16.52
N CYS A 308 1.35 -8.05 15.60
CA CYS A 308 1.42 -8.34 14.17
C CYS A 308 2.88 -8.40 13.68
N CYS A 309 3.71 -7.42 14.03
CA CYS A 309 5.13 -7.41 13.68
C CYS A 309 5.85 -8.66 14.24
N VAL A 310 5.68 -8.97 15.52
CA VAL A 310 6.28 -10.14 16.16
C VAL A 310 5.84 -11.45 15.50
N ALA A 311 4.55 -11.59 15.19
CA ALA A 311 4.01 -12.76 14.50
C ALA A 311 4.62 -12.94 13.11
N SER A 312 4.71 -11.85 12.34
CA SER A 312 5.29 -11.86 10.99
C SER A 312 6.78 -12.22 11.00
N LEU A 313 7.55 -11.67 11.93
CA LEU A 313 8.97 -12.01 12.12
C LEU A 313 9.14 -13.48 12.47
N SER A 314 8.29 -14.01 13.37
CA SER A 314 8.31 -15.43 13.75
C SER A 314 7.98 -16.38 12.60
N GLN A 315 7.32 -15.88 11.55
CA GLN A 315 6.97 -16.61 10.33
C GLN A 315 7.96 -16.37 9.18
N GLY A 316 9.10 -15.69 9.44
CA GLY A 316 10.20 -15.56 8.48
C GLY A 316 10.28 -14.21 7.74
N VAL A 317 9.43 -13.23 8.03
CA VAL A 317 9.65 -11.85 7.59
C VAL A 317 10.93 -11.33 8.24
N ARG A 318 11.81 -10.68 7.48
CA ARG A 318 13.15 -10.33 7.97
C ARG A 318 13.14 -9.17 8.95
N THR A 319 12.42 -8.11 8.66
CA THR A 319 12.25 -6.94 9.53
C THR A 319 10.83 -6.42 9.46
N ALA A 320 10.36 -5.79 10.53
CA ALA A 320 9.07 -5.10 10.54
C ALA A 320 9.25 -3.69 11.10
N SER A 321 8.59 -2.69 10.52
CA SER A 321 8.69 -1.30 10.99
C SER A 321 7.32 -0.69 11.22
N ILE A 322 7.23 0.09 12.29
CA ILE A 322 6.07 0.93 12.62
C ILE A 322 6.50 2.37 12.40
N ILE A 323 5.86 3.07 11.45
CA ILE A 323 6.25 4.42 11.03
C ILE A 323 5.07 5.37 10.98
N ASP A 324 5.36 6.67 11.06
CA ASP A 324 4.34 7.72 10.98
C ASP A 324 3.94 8.00 9.53
N GLY A 325 2.74 7.57 9.15
CA GLY A 325 2.17 7.84 7.83
C GLY A 325 1.68 9.28 7.62
N ARG A 326 1.79 10.16 8.63
CA ARG A 326 1.49 11.59 8.51
C ARG A 326 2.68 12.39 8.02
N VAL A 327 3.87 11.79 7.98
CA VAL A 327 5.07 12.40 7.40
C VAL A 327 5.06 12.14 5.89
N GLN A 328 5.28 13.19 5.10
CA GLN A 328 5.41 13.05 3.66
C GLN A 328 6.64 12.19 3.32
N HIS A 329 6.49 11.34 2.31
CA HIS A 329 7.54 10.42 1.85
C HIS A 329 8.08 9.48 2.94
N SER A 330 7.23 9.12 3.91
CA SER A 330 7.62 8.27 5.03
C SER A 330 8.14 6.89 4.61
N LEU A 331 7.64 6.32 3.50
CA LEU A 331 8.16 5.06 2.96
C LEU A 331 9.57 5.21 2.40
N LEU A 332 9.85 6.33 1.72
CA LEU A 332 11.20 6.60 1.21
C LEU A 332 12.18 6.85 2.35
N HIS A 333 11.78 7.62 3.36
CA HIS A 333 12.58 7.82 4.56
C HIS A 333 12.94 6.49 5.23
N GLU A 334 11.97 5.56 5.33
CA GLU A 334 12.18 4.26 5.96
C GLU A 334 13.10 3.33 5.16
N ILE A 335 13.05 3.40 3.82
CA ILE A 335 13.81 2.49 2.95
C ILE A 335 15.17 3.06 2.54
N MET A 336 15.29 4.38 2.37
CA MET A 336 16.46 5.07 1.82
C MET A 336 17.38 5.69 2.88
N SER A 337 17.27 5.27 4.14
CA SER A 337 18.16 5.70 5.22
C SER A 337 18.57 4.50 6.10
N GLU A 338 19.65 4.66 6.88
CA GLU A 338 20.14 3.59 7.77
C GLU A 338 19.19 3.35 8.94
N GLU A 339 18.79 4.43 9.61
CA GLU A 339 18.01 4.35 10.84
C GLU A 339 16.50 4.27 10.60
N GLY A 340 16.04 4.53 9.38
CA GLY A 340 14.62 4.69 9.10
C GLY A 340 13.99 5.88 9.81
N ILE A 341 12.66 6.01 9.70
CA ILE A 341 11.93 7.14 10.31
C ILE A 341 11.23 6.73 11.62
N GLY A 342 10.87 5.46 11.76
CA GLY A 342 10.09 4.94 12.88
C GLY A 342 10.86 4.01 13.79
N THR A 343 10.18 2.93 14.24
CA THR A 343 10.78 1.84 15.01
C THR A 343 10.87 0.59 14.16
N MET A 344 12.07 0.10 13.94
CA MET A 344 12.33 -1.22 13.34
C MET A 344 12.33 -2.31 14.41
N ILE A 345 11.59 -3.39 14.16
CA ILE A 345 11.54 -4.57 14.99
C ILE A 345 12.28 -5.70 14.27
N THR A 346 13.23 -6.33 14.96
CA THR A 346 14.06 -7.43 14.46
C THR A 346 13.80 -8.72 15.22
N GLY A 347 14.09 -9.86 14.56
CA GLY A 347 13.91 -11.20 15.11
C GLY A 347 15.03 -11.67 16.05
#